data_18c4fce6485e66db39eadb9033eb0fab
#
_entry.id   18c4fce6485e66db39eadb9033eb0fab
#
_cell.length_a   1.000
_cell.length_b   1.000
_cell.length_c   1.000
_cell.angle_alpha   90.00
_cell.angle_beta   90.00
_cell.angle_gamma   90.00
#
_symmetry.space_group_name_H-M   'P 1'
#
loop_
_entity.id
_entity.type
_entity.pdbx_description
1 polymer ?
#
loop_
_entity_poly.entity_id
_entity_poly.type
_entity_poly.pdbx_seq_one_letter_code
_entity_poly.pdbx_strand_id
1 'polypeptide(L)'
;MQLKTKHFICAIASLVIACSCDNPAVVGVRTDALENAAWDVSQWISAADAEVVTGKISGKNFLAADGASWFWSSVTNDNEVISAKWMTAGLGVYDIYVNGHLVGLEILKPGFTHNAKTKYSFTYDITDAICKKAGSVNEFSAQVTPGWWGDKIVTPNGVEGMIGHKCAFRGVLELVYADGSKKYYGTDTENWKAGVAGPVKHVAIFDGEFYDAREPMGYEVSETLSTPEVNTEFAGEIFPSAGAEIYLRPDLTFSPVEAYVWEGVENASDEAYGKIIIKRRYAPGKAMELLPGETLVVDFGQNAAAVPSFEFKAEEGTVLTCLPAELLNDGNGAKSRGMDGPEGSCHRLNLRTPNDGMILEYTFGDADGYVSYSPRCTFYGYRYVSITSTAPVTIKSVVSVPVTSIKAEHETGRITTGNELVNKLISNTVWGMNSNYLS
;
A
#
# COMPACT_ATOMS: atom_id res chain seq x y z
N MET A 1 -0.90 -43.90 -7.74
CA MET A 1 -1.51 -43.09 -6.67
C MET A 1 -0.48 -42.00 -6.36
N GLN A 2 -0.55 -40.90 -7.14
CA GLN A 2 0.36 -39.77 -6.99
C GLN A 2 -0.23 -38.82 -5.97
N LEU A 3 0.48 -38.59 -4.86
CA LEU A 3 0.15 -37.51 -3.94
C LEU A 3 0.47 -36.18 -4.66
N LYS A 4 -0.56 -35.41 -4.97
CA LYS A 4 -0.42 -34.00 -5.32
C LYS A 4 -0.09 -33.25 -4.03
N THR A 5 1.12 -32.80 -3.91
CA THR A 5 1.55 -31.85 -2.87
C THR A 5 0.85 -30.53 -3.17
N LYS A 6 -0.23 -30.23 -2.43
CA LYS A 6 -0.85 -28.91 -2.46
C LYS A 6 0.09 -27.95 -1.76
N HIS A 7 0.67 -27.03 -2.51
CA HIS A 7 1.37 -25.89 -1.95
C HIS A 7 0.33 -25.01 -1.26
N PHE A 8 0.45 -24.87 0.04
CA PHE A 8 -0.27 -23.87 0.83
C PHE A 8 0.40 -22.52 0.50
N ILE A 9 -0.08 -21.84 -0.53
CA ILE A 9 0.26 -20.44 -0.78
C ILE A 9 -0.61 -19.63 0.16
N CYS A 10 -0.05 -19.29 1.30
CA CYS A 10 -0.65 -18.32 2.21
C CYS A 10 -0.41 -16.94 1.59
N ALA A 11 -1.42 -16.36 0.96
CA ALA A 11 -1.40 -14.96 0.52
C ALA A 11 -1.34 -14.06 1.76
N ILE A 12 -0.13 -13.70 2.20
CA ILE A 12 0.13 -12.91 3.41
C ILE A 12 0.17 -11.41 3.07
N ALA A 13 -0.79 -10.94 2.31
CA ALA A 13 -1.03 -9.50 2.15
C ALA A 13 -2.16 -9.01 3.07
N SER A 14 -2.46 -9.72 4.13
CA SER A 14 -3.71 -9.44 4.81
C SER A 14 -3.64 -9.78 6.25
N LEU A 15 -2.98 -9.01 7.02
CA LEU A 15 -3.34 -9.10 8.40
C LEU A 15 -2.94 -7.92 9.24
N VAL A 16 -3.77 -6.97 9.28
CA VAL A 16 -3.71 -6.02 10.38
C VAL A 16 -5.04 -5.92 11.11
N ILE A 17 -5.92 -6.91 10.93
CA ILE A 17 -7.21 -6.87 11.63
C ILE A 17 -7.49 -8.20 12.34
N ALA A 18 -6.52 -8.67 13.09
CA ALA A 18 -6.82 -9.48 14.23
C ALA A 18 -6.06 -8.90 15.41
N CYS A 19 -6.77 -8.34 16.37
CA CYS A 19 -6.24 -8.09 17.70
C CYS A 19 -5.78 -9.42 18.32
N SER A 20 -4.58 -9.86 17.95
CA SER A 20 -3.81 -10.82 18.75
C SER A 20 -2.34 -10.46 18.52
N CYS A 21 -1.59 -10.41 19.59
CA CYS A 21 -0.18 -10.04 19.63
C CYS A 21 0.78 -11.02 18.94
N ASP A 22 0.25 -11.95 18.15
CA ASP A 22 1.00 -12.98 17.43
C ASP A 22 0.64 -12.93 15.95
N ASN A 23 1.21 -11.97 15.19
CA ASN A 23 1.13 -12.00 13.74
C ASN A 23 2.45 -12.49 13.14
N PRO A 24 2.57 -13.79 12.80
CA PRO A 24 3.80 -14.36 12.26
C PRO A 24 4.15 -13.88 10.84
N ALA A 25 3.31 -13.03 10.25
CA ALA A 25 3.46 -12.56 8.89
C ALA A 25 4.42 -11.37 8.74
N VAL A 26 4.67 -10.61 9.81
CA VAL A 26 5.58 -9.47 9.82
C VAL A 26 6.75 -9.76 10.74
N VAL A 27 7.96 -9.59 10.23
CA VAL A 27 9.20 -9.91 10.94
C VAL A 27 10.11 -8.68 11.03
N GLY A 28 11.17 -8.78 11.82
CA GLY A 28 12.18 -7.73 11.97
C GLY A 28 11.72 -6.56 12.85
N VAL A 29 12.66 -6.02 13.60
CA VAL A 29 12.44 -4.90 14.52
C VAL A 29 13.35 -3.75 14.12
N ARG A 30 12.81 -2.53 14.08
CA ARG A 30 13.60 -1.31 13.82
C ARG A 30 14.74 -1.22 14.80
N THR A 31 15.94 -0.92 14.29
CA THR A 31 17.18 -0.79 15.07
C THR A 31 18.03 0.35 14.52
N ASP A 32 19.11 0.66 15.23
CA ASP A 32 20.09 1.65 14.79
C ASP A 32 20.71 1.26 13.45
N ALA A 33 20.96 2.28 12.63
CA ALA A 33 21.61 2.10 11.34
C ALA A 33 22.99 1.47 11.49
N LEU A 34 23.42 0.77 10.45
CA LEU A 34 24.83 0.38 10.30
C LEU A 34 25.69 1.64 10.10
N GLU A 35 26.99 1.50 10.28
CA GLU A 35 27.95 2.57 9.98
C GLU A 35 27.82 2.99 8.49
N ASN A 36 28.03 4.28 8.20
CA ASN A 36 27.91 4.80 6.83
C ASN A 36 28.85 4.08 5.84
N ALA A 37 30.02 3.64 6.28
CA ALA A 37 30.96 2.86 5.47
C ALA A 37 30.36 1.50 5.01
N ALA A 38 29.32 1.00 5.66
CA ALA A 38 28.65 -0.22 5.19
C ALA A 38 28.02 -0.06 3.80
N TRP A 39 27.66 1.17 3.40
CA TRP A 39 27.15 1.43 2.05
C TRP A 39 28.18 1.20 0.94
N ASP A 40 29.48 1.17 1.25
CA ASP A 40 30.54 1.00 0.24
C ASP A 40 30.50 -0.35 -0.48
N VAL A 41 29.87 -1.37 0.13
CA VAL A 41 29.68 -2.69 -0.51
C VAL A 41 28.44 -2.77 -1.39
N SER A 42 27.68 -1.68 -1.56
CA SER A 42 26.39 -1.69 -2.24
C SER A 42 26.27 -0.58 -3.27
N GLN A 43 25.39 -0.76 -4.22
CA GLN A 43 25.03 0.25 -5.21
C GLN A 43 23.51 0.28 -5.42
N TRP A 44 23.00 1.38 -5.98
CA TRP A 44 21.63 1.46 -6.44
C TRP A 44 21.44 0.56 -7.65
N ILE A 45 20.43 -0.30 -7.62
CA ILE A 45 20.08 -1.18 -8.74
C ILE A 45 18.63 -0.95 -9.14
N SER A 46 18.35 -1.07 -10.45
CA SER A 46 17.01 -0.98 -11.05
C SER A 46 16.71 -2.23 -11.87
N ALA A 47 15.43 -2.54 -12.03
CA ALA A 47 14.98 -3.56 -12.96
C ALA A 47 15.23 -3.05 -14.41
N ALA A 48 15.94 -3.84 -15.22
CA ALA A 48 16.30 -3.44 -16.59
C ALA A 48 15.08 -3.36 -17.52
N ASP A 49 14.05 -4.17 -17.24
CA ASP A 49 12.78 -4.24 -17.96
C ASP A 49 11.73 -3.23 -17.46
N ALA A 50 12.01 -2.50 -16.36
CA ALA A 50 11.10 -1.46 -15.91
C ALA A 50 11.07 -0.29 -16.90
N GLU A 51 9.86 0.16 -17.24
CA GLU A 51 9.69 1.35 -18.07
C GLU A 51 10.25 2.60 -17.40
N VAL A 52 10.82 3.47 -18.24
CA VAL A 52 11.25 4.81 -17.84
C VAL A 52 10.02 5.70 -17.78
N VAL A 53 9.64 6.14 -16.60
CA VAL A 53 8.52 7.07 -16.44
C VAL A 53 8.93 8.43 -16.99
N THR A 54 8.37 8.83 -18.11
CA THR A 54 8.61 10.15 -18.72
C THR A 54 7.31 10.73 -19.24
N GLY A 55 7.00 11.95 -18.86
CA GLY A 55 5.98 12.72 -19.54
C GLY A 55 4.80 13.16 -18.71
N LYS A 56 3.92 13.90 -19.37
CA LYS A 56 2.71 14.46 -18.80
C LYS A 56 1.58 13.46 -18.91
N ILE A 57 1.01 13.07 -17.78
CA ILE A 57 -0.21 12.29 -17.78
C ILE A 57 -1.37 13.21 -18.18
N SER A 58 -2.02 12.89 -19.28
CA SER A 58 -3.31 13.49 -19.60
C SER A 58 -4.37 12.71 -18.80
N GLY A 59 -5.16 13.41 -18.01
CA GLY A 59 -6.07 13.01 -16.95
C GLY A 59 -6.98 11.78 -17.06
N LYS A 60 -6.77 10.86 -17.99
CA LYS A 60 -7.52 9.59 -18.09
C LYS A 60 -6.65 8.38 -18.46
N ASN A 61 -5.41 8.60 -18.80
CA ASN A 61 -4.50 7.51 -19.09
C ASN A 61 -3.67 7.26 -17.85
N PHE A 62 -4.16 6.35 -17.02
CA PHE A 62 -3.26 5.59 -16.18
C PHE A 62 -2.32 4.91 -17.14
N LEU A 63 -1.10 5.42 -17.25
CA LEU A 63 -0.05 4.60 -17.75
C LEU A 63 0.10 3.51 -16.71
N ALA A 64 -0.39 2.32 -17.04
CA ALA A 64 -0.06 1.15 -16.29
C ALA A 64 1.46 1.13 -16.18
N ALA A 65 1.99 1.37 -14.99
CA ALA A 65 3.28 0.80 -14.70
C ALA A 65 3.07 -0.68 -14.88
N ASP A 66 3.88 -1.36 -15.70
CA ASP A 66 3.68 -2.79 -16.03
C ASP A 66 3.82 -3.71 -14.81
N GLY A 67 3.80 -3.17 -13.62
CA GLY A 67 3.92 -3.81 -12.33
C GLY A 67 4.94 -3.10 -11.44
N ALA A 68 5.10 -3.61 -10.22
CA ALA A 68 6.14 -3.18 -9.31
C ALA A 68 7.51 -3.70 -9.73
N SER A 69 8.55 -2.93 -9.48
CA SER A 69 9.93 -3.43 -9.62
C SER A 69 10.24 -4.34 -8.44
N TRP A 70 10.61 -5.58 -8.71
CA TRP A 70 11.04 -6.54 -7.71
C TRP A 70 12.55 -6.76 -7.78
N PHE A 71 13.12 -6.94 -6.61
CA PHE A 71 14.54 -7.24 -6.40
C PHE A 71 14.65 -8.47 -5.52
N TRP A 72 15.53 -9.38 -5.86
CA TRP A 72 15.71 -10.63 -5.14
C TRP A 72 17.16 -11.04 -5.09
N SER A 73 17.61 -11.58 -3.96
CA SER A 73 18.90 -12.23 -3.79
C SER A 73 18.80 -13.30 -2.72
N SER A 74 19.78 -14.19 -2.69
CA SER A 74 19.94 -15.17 -1.63
C SER A 74 21.35 -15.15 -1.07
N VAL A 75 21.46 -15.41 0.25
CA VAL A 75 22.73 -15.49 0.96
C VAL A 75 22.83 -16.83 1.68
N THR A 76 23.94 -17.54 1.48
CA THR A 76 24.27 -18.74 2.22
C THR A 76 25.13 -18.38 3.43
N ASN A 77 24.75 -18.85 4.62
CA ASN A 77 25.51 -18.60 5.84
C ASN A 77 26.83 -19.36 5.83
N ASP A 78 27.95 -18.65 5.94
CA ASP A 78 29.29 -19.28 6.01
C ASP A 78 29.50 -20.03 7.35
N ASN A 79 28.86 -19.56 8.43
CA ASN A 79 28.90 -20.13 9.79
C ASN A 79 27.55 -19.91 10.48
N GLU A 80 27.38 -20.34 11.72
CA GLU A 80 26.20 -20.05 12.52
C GLU A 80 26.06 -18.53 12.74
N VAL A 81 24.88 -17.97 12.38
CA VAL A 81 24.60 -16.54 12.52
C VAL A 81 24.05 -16.26 13.92
N ILE A 82 24.65 -15.29 14.62
CA ILE A 82 24.19 -14.84 15.93
C ILE A 82 23.48 -13.48 15.89
N SER A 83 23.72 -12.68 14.83
CA SER A 83 23.01 -11.41 14.60
C SER A 83 22.94 -11.11 13.12
N ALA A 84 21.79 -10.60 12.67
CA ALA A 84 21.54 -10.16 11.31
C ALA A 84 20.83 -8.82 11.30
N LYS A 85 21.42 -7.84 10.61
CA LYS A 85 20.80 -6.52 10.40
C LYS A 85 20.71 -6.21 8.92
N TRP A 86 19.57 -5.70 8.48
CA TRP A 86 19.37 -5.30 7.10
C TRP A 86 19.03 -3.82 7.02
N MET A 87 19.93 -3.03 6.42
CA MET A 87 19.80 -1.60 6.17
C MET A 87 19.40 -1.41 4.71
N THR A 88 18.30 -0.69 4.45
CA THR A 88 17.70 -0.54 3.13
C THR A 88 17.32 0.90 2.81
N ALA A 89 17.32 1.25 1.53
CA ALA A 89 16.80 2.50 0.99
C ALA A 89 16.17 2.26 -0.38
N GLY A 90 15.16 3.07 -0.75
CA GLY A 90 14.44 2.96 -2.01
C GLY A 90 14.34 4.29 -2.75
N LEU A 91 14.44 4.24 -4.07
CA LEU A 91 13.99 5.30 -4.98
C LEU A 91 12.58 4.91 -5.44
N GLY A 92 11.60 5.34 -4.67
CA GLY A 92 10.20 4.92 -4.77
C GLY A 92 9.64 4.56 -3.40
N VAL A 93 8.38 4.12 -3.36
CA VAL A 93 7.78 3.48 -2.17
C VAL A 93 8.14 2.00 -2.19
N TYR A 94 8.61 1.46 -1.05
CA TYR A 94 9.07 0.08 -1.03
C TYR A 94 8.67 -0.71 0.21
N ASP A 95 8.45 -2.00 0.01
CA ASP A 95 8.38 -3.02 1.04
C ASP A 95 9.52 -4.04 0.85
N ILE A 96 9.96 -4.66 1.94
CA ILE A 96 11.05 -5.64 1.94
C ILE A 96 10.61 -6.92 2.62
N TYR A 97 11.20 -8.04 2.18
CA TYR A 97 10.82 -9.38 2.62
C TYR A 97 12.08 -10.21 2.90
N VAL A 98 12.02 -11.01 3.95
CA VAL A 98 13.02 -12.03 4.30
C VAL A 98 12.35 -13.39 4.34
N ASN A 99 12.84 -14.35 3.57
CA ASN A 99 12.26 -15.69 3.45
C ASN A 99 10.73 -15.66 3.18
N GLY A 100 10.26 -14.70 2.35
CA GLY A 100 8.86 -14.49 2.02
C GLY A 100 8.05 -13.75 3.09
N HIS A 101 8.63 -13.35 4.22
CA HIS A 101 7.95 -12.59 5.28
C HIS A 101 8.22 -11.10 5.18
N LEU A 102 7.19 -10.29 5.27
CA LEU A 102 7.27 -8.83 5.27
C LEU A 102 8.10 -8.32 6.46
N VAL A 103 9.00 -7.36 6.23
CA VAL A 103 9.88 -6.78 7.25
C VAL A 103 9.41 -5.37 7.61
N GLY A 104 9.12 -5.18 8.91
CA GLY A 104 8.69 -3.89 9.46
C GLY A 104 7.21 -3.57 9.25
N LEU A 105 6.67 -2.74 10.12
CA LEU A 105 5.25 -2.35 10.14
C LEU A 105 4.98 -1.07 9.34
N GLU A 106 6.04 -0.32 9.03
CA GLU A 106 5.93 0.94 8.30
C GLU A 106 5.42 0.69 6.88
N ILE A 107 4.55 1.57 6.42
CA ILE A 107 4.10 1.64 5.04
C ILE A 107 4.68 2.88 4.36
N LEU A 108 4.61 2.94 3.04
CA LEU A 108 5.04 4.10 2.24
C LEU A 108 6.49 4.52 2.52
N LYS A 109 7.37 3.58 2.88
CA LYS A 109 8.82 3.86 3.01
C LYS A 109 9.39 4.34 1.67
N PRO A 110 10.32 5.28 1.62
CA PRO A 110 11.00 5.92 2.73
C PRO A 110 10.31 7.20 3.26
N GLY A 111 9.11 7.54 2.81
CA GLY A 111 8.48 8.82 3.09
C GLY A 111 8.97 9.92 2.14
N PHE A 112 8.49 11.15 2.38
CA PHE A 112 8.86 12.31 1.57
C PHE A 112 10.16 12.95 2.07
N THR A 113 11.09 13.23 1.15
CA THR A 113 12.36 13.91 1.42
C THR A 113 12.61 14.99 0.35
N HIS A 114 13.72 15.72 0.46
CA HIS A 114 14.23 16.48 -0.68
C HIS A 114 14.80 15.51 -1.71
N ASN A 115 13.94 14.92 -2.52
CA ASN A 115 14.19 13.74 -3.34
C ASN A 115 15.46 13.77 -4.20
N ALA A 116 15.93 14.97 -4.65
CA ALA A 116 17.17 15.11 -5.42
C ALA A 116 18.43 15.09 -4.55
N LYS A 117 18.32 15.28 -3.23
CA LYS A 117 19.47 15.44 -2.32
C LYS A 117 19.57 14.40 -1.23
N THR A 118 18.43 13.93 -0.72
CA THR A 118 18.40 13.08 0.47
C THR A 118 17.41 11.94 0.33
N LYS A 119 17.79 10.77 0.84
CA LYS A 119 16.90 9.62 1.04
C LYS A 119 17.05 9.11 2.47
N TYR A 120 15.98 8.54 3.02
CA TYR A 120 16.04 7.85 4.29
C TYR A 120 16.33 6.37 4.11
N SER A 121 17.17 5.84 5.00
CA SER A 121 17.37 4.40 5.17
C SER A 121 16.63 3.89 6.40
N PHE A 122 16.25 2.63 6.31
CA PHE A 122 15.59 1.88 7.38
C PHE A 122 16.42 0.65 7.70
N THR A 123 16.71 0.44 8.97
CA THR A 123 17.50 -0.71 9.43
C THR A 123 16.66 -1.57 10.35
N TYR A 124 16.67 -2.86 10.11
CA TYR A 124 15.93 -3.84 10.89
C TYR A 124 16.87 -4.91 11.43
N ASP A 125 16.70 -5.25 12.69
CA ASP A 125 17.20 -6.51 13.24
C ASP A 125 16.27 -7.62 12.73
N ILE A 126 16.83 -8.51 11.93
CA ILE A 126 16.15 -9.63 11.31
C ILE A 126 16.68 -10.97 11.80
N THR A 127 17.40 -10.98 12.91
CA THR A 127 18.08 -12.15 13.47
C THR A 127 17.14 -13.34 13.66
N ASP A 128 15.91 -13.08 14.08
CA ASP A 128 14.93 -14.15 14.31
C ASP A 128 14.09 -14.50 13.06
N ALA A 129 14.26 -13.75 11.96
CA ALA A 129 13.59 -13.97 10.69
C ALA A 129 14.39 -14.87 9.73
N ILE A 130 15.66 -15.13 10.04
CA ILE A 130 16.55 -15.94 9.18
C ILE A 130 16.82 -17.33 9.76
N CYS A 131 17.15 -18.25 8.86
CA CYS A 131 17.73 -19.55 9.23
C CYS A 131 19.19 -19.33 9.65
N LYS A 132 19.49 -19.49 10.95
CA LYS A 132 20.81 -19.13 11.54
C LYS A 132 21.91 -20.15 11.27
N LYS A 133 21.56 -21.40 10.97
CA LYS A 133 22.52 -22.52 10.86
C LYS A 133 23.49 -22.30 9.70
N ALA A 134 24.75 -22.67 9.90
CA ALA A 134 25.75 -22.72 8.84
C ALA A 134 25.27 -23.53 7.62
N GLY A 135 25.50 -23.03 6.42
CA GLY A 135 25.06 -23.61 5.15
C GLY A 135 23.57 -23.39 4.82
N SER A 136 22.78 -22.76 5.71
CA SER A 136 21.42 -22.38 5.37
C SER A 136 21.39 -21.22 4.39
N VAL A 137 20.42 -21.26 3.47
CA VAL A 137 20.16 -20.19 2.51
C VAL A 137 19.03 -19.32 3.06
N ASN A 138 19.20 -18.02 2.99
CA ASN A 138 18.17 -17.02 3.31
C ASN A 138 17.93 -16.14 2.08
N GLU A 139 16.68 -15.83 1.82
CA GLU A 139 16.24 -15.03 0.69
C GLU A 139 15.84 -13.62 1.13
N PHE A 140 16.24 -12.64 0.34
CA PHE A 140 16.01 -11.22 0.57
C PHE A 140 15.37 -10.62 -0.67
N SER A 141 14.26 -9.93 -0.51
CA SER A 141 13.58 -9.29 -1.64
C SER A 141 12.98 -7.95 -1.27
N ALA A 142 12.81 -7.12 -2.29
CA ALA A 142 12.15 -5.83 -2.18
C ALA A 142 11.18 -5.63 -3.33
N GLN A 143 10.02 -5.05 -3.04
CA GLN A 143 9.08 -4.50 -4.00
C GLN A 143 9.23 -2.98 -3.97
N VAL A 144 9.41 -2.34 -5.11
CA VAL A 144 9.53 -0.88 -5.22
C VAL A 144 8.56 -0.35 -6.26
N THR A 145 7.81 0.68 -5.89
CA THR A 145 6.82 1.36 -6.73
C THR A 145 7.20 2.85 -6.87
N PRO A 146 6.70 3.58 -7.89
CA PRO A 146 7.16 4.95 -8.16
C PRO A 146 7.10 5.91 -6.98
N GLY A 147 5.99 5.97 -6.24
CA GLY A 147 5.84 6.78 -5.04
C GLY A 147 6.33 8.21 -5.19
N TRP A 148 6.95 8.78 -4.17
CA TRP A 148 7.48 10.16 -4.21
C TRP A 148 8.70 10.34 -5.12
N TRP A 149 9.22 9.29 -5.73
CA TRP A 149 10.36 9.36 -6.65
C TRP A 149 9.93 9.55 -8.09
N GLY A 150 9.09 8.66 -8.60
CA GLY A 150 8.71 8.62 -10.01
C GLY A 150 7.29 9.09 -10.31
N ASP A 151 6.44 9.19 -9.28
CA ASP A 151 5.03 9.58 -9.42
C ASP A 151 4.85 11.10 -9.51
N LYS A 152 3.68 11.52 -9.99
CA LYS A 152 3.25 12.91 -10.17
C LYS A 152 2.95 13.68 -8.88
N ILE A 153 3.02 13.03 -7.72
CA ILE A 153 2.52 13.59 -6.44
C ILE A 153 3.11 14.94 -6.05
N VAL A 154 4.36 15.22 -6.42
CA VAL A 154 5.07 16.46 -6.04
C VAL A 154 5.08 17.49 -7.16
N THR A 155 4.36 17.28 -8.23
CA THR A 155 4.44 18.12 -9.42
C THR A 155 3.18 18.95 -9.61
N PRO A 156 3.29 20.27 -9.89
CA PRO A 156 2.13 21.16 -10.01
C PRO A 156 1.13 20.79 -11.11
N ASN A 157 1.56 20.06 -12.12
CA ASN A 157 0.78 19.74 -13.31
C ASN A 157 0.57 18.23 -13.52
N GLY A 158 0.81 17.41 -12.50
CA GLY A 158 0.69 15.97 -12.63
C GLY A 158 1.65 15.38 -13.66
N VAL A 159 2.91 15.78 -13.62
CA VAL A 159 3.96 15.24 -14.50
C VAL A 159 4.72 14.17 -13.75
N GLU A 160 4.75 12.96 -14.28
CA GLU A 160 5.57 11.87 -13.77
C GLU A 160 7.03 12.02 -14.19
N GLY A 161 7.94 11.39 -13.45
CA GLY A 161 9.35 11.36 -13.79
C GLY A 161 10.06 12.70 -13.72
N MET A 162 9.52 13.70 -13.02
CA MET A 162 10.22 15.00 -12.87
C MET A 162 11.40 14.93 -11.90
N ILE A 163 11.39 13.98 -10.96
CA ILE A 163 12.43 13.82 -9.96
C ILE A 163 13.32 12.64 -10.34
N GLY A 164 12.72 11.50 -10.64
CA GLY A 164 13.41 10.30 -11.08
C GLY A 164 12.56 9.49 -12.03
N HIS A 165 13.19 8.64 -12.82
CA HIS A 165 12.57 7.96 -13.95
C HIS A 165 12.39 6.47 -13.70
N LYS A 166 13.30 5.84 -12.96
CA LYS A 166 13.24 4.42 -12.62
C LYS A 166 13.27 4.20 -11.13
N CYS A 167 12.44 3.28 -10.66
CA CYS A 167 12.54 2.77 -9.29
C CYS A 167 13.88 2.08 -9.08
N ALA A 168 14.46 2.25 -7.88
CA ALA A 168 15.70 1.58 -7.54
C ALA A 168 15.69 1.14 -6.08
N PHE A 169 16.49 0.12 -5.79
CA PHE A 169 16.70 -0.39 -4.45
C PHE A 169 18.18 -0.40 -4.11
N ARG A 170 18.50 -0.11 -2.84
CA ARG A 170 19.84 -0.26 -2.28
C ARG A 170 19.74 -0.84 -0.88
N GLY A 171 20.54 -1.87 -0.59
CA GLY A 171 20.51 -2.51 0.70
C GLY A 171 21.87 -3.06 1.10
N VAL A 172 22.09 -3.17 2.40
CA VAL A 172 23.25 -3.82 3.01
C VAL A 172 22.79 -4.73 4.14
N LEU A 173 23.11 -6.00 4.03
CA LEU A 173 22.92 -7.00 5.07
C LEU A 173 24.23 -7.18 5.85
N GLU A 174 24.21 -7.00 7.17
CA GLU A 174 25.28 -7.37 8.09
C GLU A 174 24.93 -8.71 8.72
N LEU A 175 25.81 -9.69 8.60
CA LEU A 175 25.75 -10.95 9.36
C LEU A 175 26.93 -10.98 10.33
N VAL A 176 26.64 -11.31 11.60
CA VAL A 176 27.63 -11.59 12.64
C VAL A 176 27.55 -13.07 12.95
N TYR A 177 28.68 -13.75 12.87
CA TYR A 177 28.78 -15.19 13.06
C TYR A 177 29.22 -15.57 14.47
N ALA A 178 29.00 -16.82 14.86
CA ALA A 178 29.35 -17.35 16.19
C ALA A 178 30.84 -17.29 16.52
N ASP A 179 31.73 -17.25 15.52
CA ASP A 179 33.17 -17.08 15.68
C ASP A 179 33.58 -15.60 15.87
N GLY A 180 32.62 -14.68 15.90
CA GLY A 180 32.83 -13.24 16.03
C GLY A 180 33.13 -12.51 14.72
N SER A 181 33.26 -13.22 13.60
CA SER A 181 33.46 -12.59 12.29
C SER A 181 32.21 -11.86 11.82
N LYS A 182 32.41 -10.80 11.01
CA LYS A 182 31.35 -10.03 10.37
C LYS A 182 31.48 -10.09 8.86
N LYS A 183 30.35 -10.16 8.17
CA LYS A 183 30.30 -10.07 6.72
C LYS A 183 29.17 -9.14 6.28
N TYR A 184 29.45 -8.36 5.25
CA TYR A 184 28.48 -7.47 4.62
C TYR A 184 28.15 -7.96 3.21
N TYR A 185 26.87 -7.94 2.87
CA TYR A 185 26.34 -8.27 1.55
C TYR A 185 25.52 -7.08 1.06
N GLY A 186 25.97 -6.48 -0.04
CA GLY A 186 25.31 -5.31 -0.63
C GLY A 186 24.47 -5.66 -1.84
N THR A 187 23.64 -4.71 -2.27
CA THR A 187 23.02 -4.77 -3.60
C THR A 187 24.06 -4.53 -4.69
N ASP A 188 24.06 -5.40 -5.68
CA ASP A 188 24.94 -5.34 -6.85
C ASP A 188 24.27 -5.97 -8.08
N THR A 189 24.95 -5.97 -9.22
CA THR A 189 24.47 -6.55 -10.47
C THR A 189 24.88 -8.01 -10.69
N GLU A 190 25.66 -8.59 -9.77
CA GLU A 190 26.17 -9.97 -9.89
C GLU A 190 25.34 -10.95 -9.06
N ASN A 191 24.99 -10.57 -7.84
CA ASN A 191 24.33 -11.42 -6.85
C ASN A 191 22.84 -11.13 -6.73
N TRP A 192 22.36 -10.02 -7.27
CA TRP A 192 20.95 -9.66 -7.27
C TRP A 192 20.30 -9.92 -8.63
N LYS A 193 19.02 -10.18 -8.58
CA LYS A 193 18.12 -10.21 -9.75
C LYS A 193 17.07 -9.14 -9.58
N ALA A 194 16.56 -8.62 -10.69
CA ALA A 194 15.46 -7.65 -10.69
C ALA A 194 14.59 -7.80 -11.93
N GLY A 195 13.34 -7.37 -11.81
CA GLY A 195 12.39 -7.38 -12.92
C GLY A 195 11.04 -6.82 -12.50
N VAL A 196 10.19 -6.56 -13.48
CA VAL A 196 8.80 -6.18 -13.26
C VAL A 196 7.98 -7.44 -13.06
N ALA A 197 7.34 -7.55 -11.89
CA ALA A 197 6.59 -8.76 -11.50
C ALA A 197 5.57 -8.45 -10.41
N GLY A 198 4.87 -9.49 -9.97
CA GLY A 198 4.02 -9.45 -8.80
C GLY A 198 2.60 -8.97 -9.06
N PRO A 199 1.77 -8.99 -8.01
CA PRO A 199 0.34 -8.69 -8.11
C PRO A 199 0.01 -7.20 -8.24
N VAL A 200 0.90 -6.28 -7.86
CA VAL A 200 0.68 -4.83 -8.02
C VAL A 200 0.93 -4.46 -9.48
N LYS A 201 -0.14 -4.21 -10.23
CA LYS A 201 -0.09 -3.92 -11.67
C LYS A 201 0.00 -2.43 -11.97
N HIS A 202 -0.61 -1.62 -11.15
CA HIS A 202 -0.52 -0.17 -11.21
C HIS A 202 -0.59 0.40 -9.81
N VAL A 203 0.21 1.42 -9.53
CA VAL A 203 0.11 2.15 -8.29
C VAL A 203 0.69 3.55 -8.43
N ALA A 204 -0.05 4.50 -7.89
CA ALA A 204 0.42 5.86 -7.64
C ALA A 204 -0.19 6.33 -6.32
N ILE A 205 0.55 7.12 -5.54
CA ILE A 205 0.07 7.55 -4.22
C ILE A 205 -1.26 8.30 -4.34
N PHE A 206 -1.47 9.10 -5.40
CA PHE A 206 -2.72 9.83 -5.60
C PHE A 206 -3.75 9.12 -6.47
N ASP A 207 -3.35 8.13 -7.24
CA ASP A 207 -4.26 7.48 -8.18
C ASP A 207 -4.83 6.17 -7.64
N GLY A 208 -4.11 5.55 -6.71
CA GLY A 208 -4.56 4.32 -6.11
C GLY A 208 -3.72 3.11 -6.49
N GLU A 209 -4.28 1.93 -6.33
CA GLU A 209 -3.58 0.66 -6.52
C GLU A 209 -4.46 -0.34 -7.27
N PHE A 210 -3.90 -0.99 -8.31
CA PHE A 210 -4.51 -2.11 -9.02
C PHE A 210 -3.75 -3.37 -8.67
N TYR A 211 -4.45 -4.32 -8.08
CA TYR A 211 -3.89 -5.56 -7.57
C TYR A 211 -4.53 -6.75 -8.27
N ASP A 212 -3.72 -7.61 -8.87
CA ASP A 212 -4.16 -8.84 -9.51
C ASP A 212 -3.70 -10.05 -8.69
N ALA A 213 -4.61 -10.63 -7.91
CA ALA A 213 -4.30 -11.74 -7.02
C ALA A 213 -4.06 -13.08 -7.75
N ARG A 214 -4.15 -13.12 -9.07
CA ARG A 214 -3.76 -14.29 -9.89
C ARG A 214 -2.26 -14.36 -10.08
N GLU A 215 -1.57 -13.25 -9.90
CA GLU A 215 -0.12 -13.17 -10.05
C GLU A 215 0.60 -13.52 -8.74
N PRO A 216 1.65 -14.32 -8.79
CA PRO A 216 2.46 -14.62 -7.62
C PRO A 216 3.27 -13.39 -7.20
N MET A 217 3.71 -13.36 -5.93
CA MET A 217 4.65 -12.35 -5.47
C MET A 217 5.98 -12.47 -6.21
N GLY A 218 6.67 -11.34 -6.45
CA GLY A 218 7.91 -11.36 -7.25
C GLY A 218 9.02 -12.24 -6.66
N TYR A 219 9.05 -12.44 -5.34
CA TYR A 219 10.00 -13.38 -4.73
C TYR A 219 9.67 -14.86 -5.01
N GLU A 220 8.42 -15.19 -5.33
CA GLU A 220 7.99 -16.55 -5.69
C GLU A 220 8.35 -16.92 -7.13
N VAL A 221 8.67 -15.94 -7.95
CA VAL A 221 9.05 -16.10 -9.37
C VAL A 221 10.45 -15.55 -9.64
N SER A 222 11.33 -15.62 -8.64
CA SER A 222 12.69 -15.08 -8.70
C SER A 222 13.54 -15.64 -9.86
N GLU A 223 13.22 -16.82 -10.38
CA GLU A 223 13.86 -17.39 -11.57
C GLU A 223 13.53 -16.64 -12.85
N THR A 224 12.43 -15.91 -12.91
CA THR A 224 12.05 -15.09 -14.08
C THR A 224 12.72 -13.72 -14.07
N LEU A 225 13.25 -13.29 -12.91
CA LEU A 225 13.95 -12.02 -12.78
C LEU A 225 15.33 -12.10 -13.46
N SER A 226 15.77 -10.99 -14.01
CA SER A 226 17.01 -10.87 -14.78
C SER A 226 18.10 -10.11 -14.01
N THR A 227 19.27 -9.93 -14.61
CA THR A 227 20.34 -9.09 -14.06
C THR A 227 19.86 -7.64 -13.98
N PRO A 228 19.97 -6.97 -12.80
CA PRO A 228 19.64 -5.57 -12.68
C PRO A 228 20.65 -4.67 -13.37
N GLU A 229 20.27 -3.44 -13.64
CA GLU A 229 21.19 -2.39 -14.05
C GLU A 229 21.57 -1.48 -12.88
N VAL A 230 22.76 -0.87 -12.95
CA VAL A 230 23.17 0.15 -11.98
C VAL A 230 22.34 1.41 -12.23
N ASN A 231 21.69 1.92 -11.18
CA ASN A 231 21.00 3.19 -11.24
C ASN A 231 21.91 4.33 -10.78
N THR A 232 22.06 5.36 -11.59
CA THR A 232 22.90 6.53 -11.30
C THR A 232 22.09 7.84 -11.18
N GLU A 233 20.77 7.76 -11.15
CA GLU A 233 19.92 8.95 -11.10
C GLU A 233 20.00 9.69 -9.75
N PHE A 234 20.33 8.99 -8.67
CA PHE A 234 20.47 9.60 -7.35
C PHE A 234 21.93 9.65 -6.91
N ALA A 235 22.45 10.87 -6.79
CA ALA A 235 23.80 11.15 -6.31
C ALA A 235 23.81 11.87 -4.94
N GLY A 236 22.67 11.90 -4.24
CA GLY A 236 22.54 12.53 -2.93
C GLY A 236 22.98 11.63 -1.77
N GLU A 237 22.70 12.06 -0.56
CA GLU A 237 23.09 11.39 0.67
C GLU A 237 21.95 10.52 1.22
N ILE A 238 22.30 9.40 1.83
CA ILE A 238 21.35 8.51 2.53
C ILE A 238 21.57 8.73 4.04
N PHE A 239 20.47 9.08 4.73
CA PHE A 239 20.47 9.26 6.18
C PHE A 239 19.58 8.20 6.84
N PRO A 240 19.93 7.75 8.06
CA PRO A 240 18.99 6.96 8.85
C PRO A 240 17.67 7.72 9.03
N SER A 241 16.53 7.05 8.86
CA SER A 241 15.27 7.66 9.21
C SER A 241 15.23 7.95 10.70
N ALA A 242 15.15 9.22 11.04
CA ALA A 242 15.02 9.74 12.41
C ALA A 242 13.64 10.40 12.63
N GLY A 243 12.74 10.24 11.69
CA GLY A 243 11.49 10.98 11.64
C GLY A 243 10.25 10.13 11.81
N ALA A 244 9.18 10.73 11.39
CA ALA A 244 7.85 10.20 11.54
C ALA A 244 7.55 9.17 10.43
N GLU A 245 7.90 7.93 10.67
CA GLU A 245 7.50 6.84 9.78
C GLU A 245 5.97 6.73 9.73
N ILE A 246 5.45 6.29 8.60
CA ILE A 246 4.01 6.15 8.36
C ILE A 246 3.56 4.74 8.75
N TYR A 247 2.44 4.66 9.49
CA TYR A 247 1.87 3.41 9.98
C TYR A 247 0.38 3.31 9.67
N LEU A 248 -0.08 2.09 9.50
CA LEU A 248 -1.50 1.78 9.69
C LEU A 248 -1.82 1.86 11.20
N ARG A 249 -3.00 2.42 11.54
CA ARG A 249 -3.49 2.53 12.92
C ARG A 249 -4.74 1.67 13.10
N PRO A 250 -4.57 0.34 13.26
CA PRO A 250 -5.70 -0.59 13.43
C PRO A 250 -6.50 -0.29 14.72
N ASP A 251 -5.88 0.32 15.71
CA ASP A 251 -6.53 0.79 16.94
C ASP A 251 -7.54 1.95 16.71
N LEU A 252 -7.44 2.64 15.57
CA LEU A 252 -8.32 3.73 15.15
C LEU A 252 -9.28 3.33 14.01
N THR A 253 -9.38 2.05 13.72
CA THR A 253 -10.19 1.53 12.60
C THR A 253 -11.66 1.93 12.69
N PHE A 254 -12.23 2.39 11.57
CA PHE A 254 -13.64 2.68 11.43
C PHE A 254 -14.39 1.51 10.80
N SER A 255 -15.42 1.03 11.49
CA SER A 255 -16.41 0.14 10.90
C SER A 255 -17.50 0.94 10.19
N PRO A 256 -18.18 0.37 9.19
CA PRO A 256 -19.31 1.02 8.54
C PRO A 256 -20.40 1.43 9.52
N VAL A 257 -20.84 2.69 9.45
CA VAL A 257 -22.02 3.19 10.17
C VAL A 257 -23.28 3.03 9.34
N GLU A 258 -23.13 3.02 8.00
CA GLU A 258 -24.20 2.74 7.05
C GLU A 258 -23.60 2.05 5.81
N ALA A 259 -24.37 1.13 5.22
CA ALA A 259 -24.05 0.53 3.93
C ALA A 259 -25.35 0.22 3.17
N TYR A 260 -25.38 0.55 1.86
CA TYR A 260 -26.51 0.29 1.01
C TYR A 260 -26.08 0.00 -0.43
N VAL A 261 -26.83 -0.87 -1.08
CA VAL A 261 -26.72 -1.14 -2.51
C VAL A 261 -27.82 -0.41 -3.26
N TRP A 262 -27.45 0.24 -4.34
CA TRP A 262 -28.38 0.92 -5.23
C TRP A 262 -28.19 0.50 -6.69
N GLU A 263 -29.25 0.61 -7.44
CA GLU A 263 -29.28 0.39 -8.89
C GLU A 263 -30.42 1.21 -9.48
N GLY A 264 -30.14 1.95 -10.57
CA GLY A 264 -31.08 2.84 -11.21
C GLY A 264 -31.24 4.19 -10.49
N VAL A 265 -31.87 5.12 -11.19
CA VAL A 265 -32.04 6.50 -10.76
C VAL A 265 -33.45 6.92 -11.03
N GLU A 266 -34.09 7.64 -10.12
CA GLU A 266 -35.38 8.30 -10.29
C GLU A 266 -35.24 9.82 -10.39
N ASN A 267 -36.24 10.48 -10.97
CA ASN A 267 -36.30 11.95 -11.07
C ASN A 267 -35.14 12.60 -11.82
N ALA A 268 -34.44 11.89 -12.71
CA ALA A 268 -33.44 12.48 -13.59
C ALA A 268 -34.06 13.42 -14.63
N SER A 269 -33.38 14.54 -14.94
CA SER A 269 -33.78 15.54 -15.92
C SER A 269 -32.58 16.26 -16.52
N ASP A 270 -32.82 17.23 -17.42
CA ASP A 270 -31.74 18.06 -17.94
C ASP A 270 -31.06 18.90 -16.88
N GLU A 271 -31.73 19.21 -15.77
CA GLU A 271 -31.22 20.03 -14.66
C GLU A 271 -30.73 19.21 -13.47
N ALA A 272 -31.00 17.90 -13.42
CA ALA A 272 -30.66 17.05 -12.30
C ALA A 272 -30.23 15.64 -12.73
N TYR A 273 -29.23 15.07 -12.03
CA TYR A 273 -28.86 13.66 -12.15
C TYR A 273 -29.90 12.73 -11.51
N GLY A 274 -30.81 13.29 -10.69
CA GLY A 274 -31.86 12.54 -9.98
C GLY A 274 -31.35 11.99 -8.65
N LYS A 275 -31.99 10.93 -8.18
CA LYS A 275 -31.76 10.26 -6.93
C LYS A 275 -31.57 8.76 -7.11
N ILE A 276 -30.65 8.14 -6.36
CA ILE A 276 -30.44 6.69 -6.42
C ILE A 276 -31.65 5.92 -5.91
N ILE A 277 -31.90 4.75 -6.50
CA ILE A 277 -32.90 3.79 -6.04
C ILE A 277 -32.20 2.73 -5.19
N ILE A 278 -32.40 2.82 -3.86
CA ILE A 278 -31.78 1.86 -2.94
C ILE A 278 -32.52 0.53 -3.02
N LYS A 279 -31.78 -0.53 -3.33
CA LYS A 279 -32.27 -1.92 -3.40
C LYS A 279 -32.20 -2.62 -2.04
N ARG A 280 -31.10 -2.45 -1.33
CA ARG A 280 -30.82 -3.13 -0.06
C ARG A 280 -30.04 -2.21 0.88
N ARG A 281 -30.29 -2.36 2.19
CA ARG A 281 -29.45 -1.78 3.25
C ARG A 281 -28.89 -2.91 4.09
N TYR A 282 -27.68 -2.73 4.58
CA TYR A 282 -27.01 -3.71 5.42
C TYR A 282 -26.85 -3.19 6.84
N ALA A 283 -27.16 -4.04 7.80
CA ALA A 283 -26.87 -3.77 9.19
C ALA A 283 -25.35 -3.86 9.45
N PRO A 284 -24.80 -3.06 10.36
CA PRO A 284 -23.39 -3.15 10.72
C PRO A 284 -22.96 -4.58 11.08
N GLY A 285 -21.79 -4.99 10.60
CA GLY A 285 -21.23 -6.32 10.84
C GLY A 285 -21.87 -7.48 10.06
N LYS A 286 -22.75 -7.19 9.12
CA LYS A 286 -23.33 -8.22 8.23
C LYS A 286 -22.56 -8.28 6.91
N ALA A 287 -22.39 -9.49 6.40
CA ALA A 287 -21.85 -9.69 5.06
C ALA A 287 -22.77 -9.02 4.02
N MET A 288 -22.13 -8.44 3.01
CA MET A 288 -22.78 -7.69 1.94
C MET A 288 -22.57 -8.41 0.62
N GLU A 289 -23.65 -8.59 -0.12
CA GLU A 289 -23.60 -9.16 -1.47
C GLU A 289 -23.72 -8.05 -2.50
N LEU A 290 -22.89 -8.10 -3.52
CA LEU A 290 -22.83 -7.16 -4.62
C LEU A 290 -22.93 -7.93 -5.94
N LEU A 291 -23.88 -7.56 -6.78
CA LEU A 291 -24.08 -8.14 -8.10
C LEU A 291 -23.60 -7.19 -9.21
N PRO A 292 -23.26 -7.69 -10.39
CA PRO A 292 -22.92 -6.85 -11.53
C PRO A 292 -24.05 -5.84 -11.84
N GLY A 293 -23.67 -4.59 -12.09
CA GLY A 293 -24.62 -3.49 -12.35
C GLY A 293 -25.09 -2.77 -11.09
N GLU A 294 -24.91 -3.34 -9.92
CA GLU A 294 -25.18 -2.70 -8.64
C GLU A 294 -23.98 -1.87 -8.14
N THR A 295 -24.28 -0.89 -7.31
CA THR A 295 -23.26 -0.10 -6.61
C THR A 295 -23.49 -0.16 -5.11
N LEU A 296 -22.51 -0.63 -4.35
CA LEU A 296 -22.50 -0.59 -2.90
C LEU A 296 -21.85 0.72 -2.44
N VAL A 297 -22.53 1.49 -1.61
CA VAL A 297 -21.97 2.65 -0.90
C VAL A 297 -21.81 2.29 0.57
N VAL A 298 -20.63 2.60 1.11
CA VAL A 298 -20.32 2.40 2.53
C VAL A 298 -19.93 3.74 3.14
N ASP A 299 -20.57 4.13 4.26
CA ASP A 299 -20.22 5.29 5.09
C ASP A 299 -19.48 4.82 6.33
N PHE A 300 -18.25 5.29 6.52
CA PHE A 300 -17.44 5.02 7.73
C PHE A 300 -17.64 6.04 8.85
N GLY A 301 -18.47 7.07 8.62
CA GLY A 301 -18.81 8.09 9.63
C GLY A 301 -17.74 9.15 9.90
N GLN A 302 -16.50 8.94 9.45
CA GLN A 302 -15.38 9.85 9.66
C GLN A 302 -14.57 10.00 8.37
N ASN A 303 -14.29 11.25 7.98
CA ASN A 303 -13.30 11.54 6.93
C ASN A 303 -11.90 11.47 7.51
N ALA A 304 -11.04 10.64 6.93
CA ALA A 304 -9.66 10.45 7.37
C ALA A 304 -8.74 10.04 6.21
N ALA A 305 -7.44 10.28 6.36
CA ALA A 305 -6.45 9.60 5.56
C ALA A 305 -6.39 8.14 6.02
N ALA A 306 -6.73 7.23 5.13
CA ALA A 306 -6.92 5.82 5.45
C ALA A 306 -6.77 4.92 4.22
N VAL A 307 -6.73 3.62 4.45
CA VAL A 307 -6.91 2.59 3.43
C VAL A 307 -8.13 1.73 3.73
N PRO A 308 -8.91 1.34 2.71
CA PRO A 308 -9.94 0.34 2.90
C PRO A 308 -9.30 -1.04 3.06
N SER A 309 -9.81 -1.82 4.00
CA SER A 309 -9.38 -3.19 4.24
C SER A 309 -10.58 -4.11 4.14
N PHE A 310 -10.44 -5.11 3.31
CA PHE A 310 -11.50 -6.03 2.92
C PHE A 310 -11.25 -7.44 3.44
N GLU A 311 -12.34 -8.14 3.76
CA GLU A 311 -12.42 -9.59 3.81
C GLU A 311 -13.58 -9.99 2.89
N PHE A 312 -13.29 -10.61 1.73
CA PHE A 312 -14.26 -10.85 0.66
C PHE A 312 -13.96 -12.14 -0.10
N LYS A 313 -14.92 -12.56 -0.93
CA LYS A 313 -14.76 -13.69 -1.85
C LYS A 313 -15.52 -13.46 -3.14
N ALA A 314 -14.97 -13.96 -4.24
CA ALA A 314 -15.60 -14.04 -5.55
C ALA A 314 -14.94 -15.16 -6.37
N GLU A 315 -15.45 -15.42 -7.56
CA GLU A 315 -14.80 -16.31 -8.54
C GLU A 315 -13.52 -15.65 -9.08
N GLU A 316 -12.53 -16.47 -9.45
CA GLU A 316 -11.30 -16.03 -10.09
C GLU A 316 -11.58 -15.15 -11.32
N GLY A 317 -10.77 -14.11 -11.47
CA GLY A 317 -10.90 -13.13 -12.56
C GLY A 317 -11.99 -12.08 -12.34
N THR A 318 -12.80 -12.19 -11.27
CA THR A 318 -13.70 -11.10 -10.87
C THR A 318 -12.91 -9.87 -10.53
N VAL A 319 -13.33 -8.70 -11.04
CA VAL A 319 -12.73 -7.41 -10.71
C VAL A 319 -13.67 -6.65 -9.78
N LEU A 320 -13.16 -6.25 -8.62
CA LEU A 320 -13.82 -5.32 -7.71
C LEU A 320 -13.16 -3.95 -7.84
N THR A 321 -13.97 -2.92 -8.12
CA THR A 321 -13.52 -1.52 -8.18
C THR A 321 -14.08 -0.76 -6.99
N CYS A 322 -13.21 -0.11 -6.21
CA CYS A 322 -13.57 0.71 -5.07
C CYS A 322 -13.10 2.16 -5.31
N LEU A 323 -14.05 3.08 -5.23
CA LEU A 323 -13.85 4.50 -5.46
C LEU A 323 -14.07 5.27 -4.16
N PRO A 324 -13.02 5.84 -3.55
CA PRO A 324 -13.14 6.65 -2.34
C PRO A 324 -13.79 8.01 -2.63
N ALA A 325 -14.51 8.55 -1.66
CA ALA A 325 -15.15 9.86 -1.70
C ALA A 325 -15.25 10.49 -0.30
N GLU A 326 -15.25 11.81 -0.24
CA GLU A 326 -15.42 12.55 1.02
C GLU A 326 -16.87 12.92 1.31
N LEU A 327 -17.69 13.03 0.27
CA LEU A 327 -19.08 13.50 0.32
C LEU A 327 -19.99 12.61 -0.51
N LEU A 328 -21.29 12.74 -0.28
CA LEU A 328 -22.35 12.25 -1.17
C LEU A 328 -22.94 13.41 -1.99
N ASN A 329 -23.44 13.10 -3.17
CA ASN A 329 -24.27 14.00 -3.96
C ASN A 329 -25.57 14.29 -3.21
N ASP A 330 -26.02 15.55 -3.20
CA ASP A 330 -27.21 16.01 -2.50
C ASP A 330 -28.20 16.76 -3.41
N GLY A 331 -29.33 17.20 -2.84
CA GLY A 331 -30.29 18.04 -3.55
C GLY A 331 -30.86 17.42 -4.82
N ASN A 332 -31.15 16.11 -4.80
CA ASN A 332 -31.54 15.30 -5.97
C ASN A 332 -30.49 15.32 -7.10
N GLY A 333 -29.22 15.52 -6.77
CA GLY A 333 -28.14 15.61 -7.73
C GLY A 333 -28.27 16.81 -8.68
N ALA A 334 -28.76 17.96 -8.16
CA ALA A 334 -28.95 19.17 -8.97
C ALA A 334 -27.65 19.65 -9.61
N LYS A 335 -27.60 19.71 -10.95
CA LYS A 335 -26.40 20.10 -11.72
C LYS A 335 -25.95 21.52 -11.41
N SER A 336 -26.89 22.41 -11.08
CA SER A 336 -26.59 23.80 -10.69
C SER A 336 -25.82 23.94 -9.37
N ARG A 337 -25.77 22.88 -8.56
CA ARG A 337 -25.03 22.84 -7.29
C ARG A 337 -23.62 22.25 -7.43
N GLY A 338 -23.21 21.94 -8.66
CA GLY A 338 -21.89 21.32 -8.91
C GLY A 338 -21.85 19.83 -8.59
N MET A 339 -23.01 19.14 -8.52
CA MET A 339 -23.08 17.70 -8.35
C MET A 339 -22.57 16.97 -9.59
N ASP A 340 -22.03 15.77 -9.41
CA ASP A 340 -21.48 14.92 -10.47
C ASP A 340 -22.24 13.60 -10.65
N GLY A 341 -23.31 13.39 -9.85
CA GLY A 341 -24.14 12.20 -9.89
C GLY A 341 -25.46 12.36 -9.14
N PRO A 342 -26.29 11.30 -9.10
CA PRO A 342 -27.57 11.33 -8.42
C PRO A 342 -27.42 11.47 -6.89
N GLU A 343 -28.40 12.10 -6.23
CA GLU A 343 -28.45 12.23 -4.78
C GLU A 343 -28.26 10.87 -4.10
N GLY A 344 -27.32 10.79 -3.15
CA GLY A 344 -26.96 9.59 -2.40
C GLY A 344 -25.87 8.75 -3.04
N SER A 345 -25.39 9.06 -4.24
CA SER A 345 -24.17 8.49 -4.80
C SER A 345 -22.93 9.24 -4.27
N CYS A 346 -21.76 8.62 -4.35
CA CYS A 346 -20.51 9.27 -3.98
C CYS A 346 -20.20 10.46 -4.90
N HIS A 347 -19.89 11.63 -4.30
CA HIS A 347 -19.46 12.83 -5.00
C HIS A 347 -17.94 12.85 -5.11
N ARG A 348 -17.41 13.02 -6.33
CA ARG A 348 -15.96 12.93 -6.59
C ARG A 348 -15.34 14.17 -7.24
N LEU A 349 -16.11 15.11 -7.74
CA LEU A 349 -15.60 16.34 -8.34
C LEU A 349 -14.81 17.24 -7.37
N ASN A 350 -15.02 17.09 -6.06
CA ASN A 350 -14.26 17.81 -5.05
C ASN A 350 -12.88 17.22 -4.79
N LEU A 351 -12.62 16.02 -5.28
CA LEU A 351 -11.31 15.40 -5.16
C LEU A 351 -10.30 16.11 -6.06
N ARG A 352 -9.02 15.93 -5.76
CA ARG A 352 -7.94 16.61 -6.46
C ARG A 352 -7.89 16.24 -7.95
N THR A 353 -7.70 17.21 -8.82
CA THR A 353 -7.57 17.00 -10.28
C THR A 353 -6.12 16.67 -10.68
N PRO A 354 -5.90 15.70 -11.57
CA PRO A 354 -6.85 14.86 -12.28
C PRO A 354 -7.26 13.65 -11.43
N ASN A 355 -8.46 13.67 -10.87
CA ASN A 355 -8.88 12.72 -9.84
C ASN A 355 -9.89 11.69 -10.28
N ASP A 356 -10.06 11.53 -11.57
CA ASP A 356 -10.73 10.34 -12.10
C ASP A 356 -10.00 9.05 -11.68
N GLY A 357 -8.81 9.22 -11.07
CA GLY A 357 -7.82 8.22 -10.81
C GLY A 357 -7.69 7.71 -9.39
N MET A 358 -8.38 8.23 -8.41
CA MET A 358 -8.38 7.62 -7.08
C MET A 358 -9.19 6.33 -7.10
N ILE A 359 -8.58 5.25 -7.57
CA ILE A 359 -9.22 3.96 -7.79
C ILE A 359 -8.43 2.87 -7.05
N LEU A 360 -9.15 2.05 -6.30
CA LEU A 360 -8.63 0.77 -5.86
C LEU A 360 -9.30 -0.31 -6.69
N GLU A 361 -8.50 -1.13 -7.33
CA GLU A 361 -8.98 -2.26 -8.12
C GLU A 361 -8.36 -3.55 -7.63
N TYR A 362 -9.17 -4.59 -7.45
CA TYR A 362 -8.72 -5.90 -7.03
C TYR A 362 -9.28 -6.97 -7.97
N THR A 363 -8.41 -7.71 -8.63
CA THR A 363 -8.76 -8.89 -9.42
C THR A 363 -8.58 -10.13 -8.56
N PHE A 364 -9.65 -10.91 -8.40
CA PHE A 364 -9.64 -12.12 -7.57
C PHE A 364 -8.82 -13.23 -8.23
N GLY A 365 -7.98 -13.87 -7.42
CA GLY A 365 -7.30 -15.12 -7.76
C GLY A 365 -8.10 -16.35 -7.31
N ASP A 366 -7.59 -17.53 -7.66
CA ASP A 366 -8.15 -18.81 -7.21
C ASP A 366 -7.92 -18.98 -5.70
N ALA A 367 -8.97 -18.95 -4.91
CA ALA A 367 -8.92 -19.11 -3.47
C ALA A 367 -10.15 -19.85 -2.92
N ASP A 368 -9.89 -20.84 -2.07
CA ASP A 368 -10.92 -21.58 -1.34
C ASP A 368 -11.47 -20.73 -0.16
N GLY A 369 -12.33 -19.74 -0.41
CA GLY A 369 -12.99 -18.99 0.65
C GLY A 369 -12.76 -17.49 0.63
N TYR A 370 -12.79 -16.86 1.81
CA TYR A 370 -12.56 -15.44 1.96
C TYR A 370 -11.06 -15.13 1.91
N VAL A 371 -10.73 -14.10 1.16
CA VAL A 371 -9.40 -13.50 1.14
C VAL A 371 -9.45 -12.12 1.78
N SER A 372 -8.33 -11.68 2.32
CA SER A 372 -8.21 -10.34 2.88
C SER A 372 -7.28 -9.50 2.01
N TYR A 373 -7.59 -8.23 1.86
CA TYR A 373 -6.77 -7.29 1.09
C TYR A 373 -6.85 -5.87 1.65
N SER A 374 -5.72 -5.20 1.63
CA SER A 374 -5.60 -3.77 1.92
C SER A 374 -4.42 -3.21 1.12
N PRO A 375 -4.56 -2.08 0.40
CA PRO A 375 -3.46 -1.49 -0.33
C PRO A 375 -2.34 -1.05 0.61
N ARG A 376 -1.08 -1.13 0.15
CA ARG A 376 0.10 -0.76 0.93
C ARG A 376 0.92 0.35 0.31
N CYS A 377 0.77 0.58 -0.98
CA CYS A 377 1.61 1.54 -1.72
C CYS A 377 0.89 2.85 -1.99
N THR A 378 -0.31 3.03 -1.46
CA THR A 378 -1.14 4.23 -1.59
C THR A 378 -1.96 4.45 -0.32
N PHE A 379 -2.64 5.58 -0.23
CA PHE A 379 -3.67 5.88 0.76
C PHE A 379 -4.66 6.88 0.17
N TYR A 380 -5.81 7.05 0.83
CA TYR A 380 -6.87 7.93 0.36
C TYR A 380 -7.38 8.82 1.48
N GLY A 381 -7.84 10.04 1.15
CA GLY A 381 -8.66 10.86 2.04
C GLY A 381 -10.14 10.60 1.73
N TYR A 382 -10.86 9.93 2.62
CA TYR A 382 -12.26 9.57 2.37
C TYR A 382 -13.07 9.32 3.64
N ARG A 383 -14.37 9.44 3.49
CA ARG A 383 -15.38 8.96 4.44
C ARG A 383 -16.23 7.84 3.83
N TYR A 384 -16.48 7.92 2.53
CA TYR A 384 -17.33 7.00 1.79
C TYR A 384 -16.50 6.21 0.78
N VAL A 385 -16.96 5.00 0.48
CA VAL A 385 -16.49 4.27 -0.69
C VAL A 385 -17.68 3.82 -1.53
N SER A 386 -17.50 3.87 -2.84
CA SER A 386 -18.43 3.33 -3.84
C SER A 386 -17.77 2.10 -4.44
N ILE A 387 -18.44 0.95 -4.39
CA ILE A 387 -17.89 -0.33 -4.80
C ILE A 387 -18.77 -0.95 -5.88
N THR A 388 -18.14 -1.40 -6.96
CA THR A 388 -18.75 -2.16 -8.06
C THR A 388 -17.97 -3.43 -8.34
N SER A 389 -18.57 -4.38 -9.06
CA SER A 389 -17.90 -5.62 -9.44
C SER A 389 -18.33 -6.13 -10.79
N THR A 390 -17.46 -6.90 -11.47
CA THR A 390 -17.75 -7.51 -12.78
C THR A 390 -18.52 -8.83 -12.67
N ALA A 391 -18.48 -9.49 -11.51
CA ALA A 391 -19.22 -10.71 -11.19
C ALA A 391 -19.70 -10.64 -9.71
N PRO A 392 -20.55 -11.57 -9.24
CA PRO A 392 -21.02 -11.56 -7.85
C PRO A 392 -19.87 -11.61 -6.84
N VAL A 393 -19.89 -10.71 -5.85
CA VAL A 393 -18.93 -10.64 -4.76
C VAL A 393 -19.66 -10.72 -3.42
N THR A 394 -19.14 -11.51 -2.48
CA THR A 394 -19.56 -11.45 -1.08
C THR A 394 -18.47 -10.74 -0.27
N ILE A 395 -18.81 -9.58 0.27
CA ILE A 395 -17.94 -8.80 1.17
C ILE A 395 -18.33 -9.16 2.60
N LYS A 396 -17.51 -9.95 3.28
CA LYS A 396 -17.73 -10.34 4.68
C LYS A 396 -17.54 -9.14 5.61
N SER A 397 -16.49 -8.37 5.35
CA SER A 397 -16.23 -7.11 6.04
C SER A 397 -15.47 -6.13 5.15
N VAL A 398 -15.71 -4.85 5.36
CA VAL A 398 -14.86 -3.76 4.90
C VAL A 398 -14.74 -2.76 6.03
N VAL A 399 -13.53 -2.31 6.31
CA VAL A 399 -13.23 -1.31 7.33
C VAL A 399 -12.28 -0.26 6.76
N SER A 400 -12.27 0.93 7.37
CA SER A 400 -11.34 2.00 7.03
C SER A 400 -10.24 2.05 8.08
N VAL A 401 -9.00 1.78 7.69
CA VAL A 401 -7.84 1.77 8.59
C VAL A 401 -7.05 3.06 8.42
N PRO A 402 -7.03 3.96 9.42
CA PRO A 402 -6.29 5.21 9.33
C PRO A 402 -4.80 5.02 9.09
N VAL A 403 -4.23 5.96 8.35
CA VAL A 403 -2.81 6.05 8.03
C VAL A 403 -2.26 7.34 8.60
N THR A 404 -1.20 7.26 9.40
CA THR A 404 -0.57 8.45 10.00
C THR A 404 0.82 8.13 10.53
N SER A 405 1.64 9.17 10.72
CA SER A 405 2.92 9.09 11.45
C SER A 405 2.76 9.23 12.97
N ILE A 406 1.55 9.52 13.46
CA ILE A 406 1.29 9.66 14.89
C ILE A 406 1.02 8.28 15.48
N LYS A 407 1.95 7.77 16.29
CA LYS A 407 1.77 6.51 17.02
C LYS A 407 0.86 6.71 18.26
N ALA A 408 0.27 5.63 18.74
CA ALA A 408 -0.61 5.68 19.93
C ALA A 408 0.12 6.23 21.17
N GLU A 409 1.39 5.89 21.36
CA GLU A 409 2.22 6.37 22.46
C GLU A 409 2.52 7.88 22.38
N HIS A 410 2.34 8.53 21.23
CA HIS A 410 2.50 9.97 21.07
C HIS A 410 1.24 10.76 21.50
N GLU A 411 0.11 10.10 21.67
CA GLU A 411 -1.16 10.71 22.06
C GLU A 411 -1.26 10.85 23.60
N THR A 412 -0.56 11.83 24.16
CA THR A 412 -0.43 11.99 25.61
C THR A 412 -1.43 12.99 26.23
N GLY A 413 -2.14 13.77 25.42
CA GLY A 413 -3.07 14.82 25.90
C GLY A 413 -4.50 14.58 25.42
N ARG A 414 -5.47 14.82 26.31
CA ARG A 414 -6.91 14.81 25.99
C ARG A 414 -7.61 15.98 26.64
N ILE A 415 -8.54 16.60 25.93
CA ILE A 415 -9.38 17.71 26.43
C ILE A 415 -10.84 17.30 26.25
N THR A 416 -11.61 17.39 27.34
CA THR A 416 -13.05 17.21 27.34
C THR A 416 -13.68 18.37 28.07
N THR A 417 -14.69 18.99 27.47
CA THR A 417 -15.40 20.14 28.03
C THR A 417 -16.88 19.81 28.27
N GLY A 418 -17.59 20.67 29.01
CA GLY A 418 -19.04 20.56 29.18
C GLY A 418 -19.84 20.98 27.93
N ASN A 419 -19.21 21.37 26.84
CA ASN A 419 -19.87 21.79 25.59
C ASN A 419 -19.60 20.79 24.47
N GLU A 420 -20.65 20.14 23.98
CA GLU A 420 -20.56 19.12 22.93
C GLU A 420 -20.01 19.64 21.61
N LEU A 421 -20.34 20.90 21.22
CA LEU A 421 -19.82 21.50 19.99
C LEU A 421 -18.32 21.77 20.08
N VAL A 422 -17.82 22.17 21.25
CA VAL A 422 -16.39 22.34 21.51
C VAL A 422 -15.68 20.99 21.45
N ASN A 423 -16.26 19.96 22.06
CA ASN A 423 -15.70 18.60 22.00
C ASN A 423 -15.66 18.07 20.55
N LYS A 424 -16.70 18.37 19.75
CA LYS A 424 -16.73 18.01 18.33
C LYS A 424 -15.65 18.75 17.55
N LEU A 425 -15.43 20.03 17.80
CA LEU A 425 -14.36 20.83 17.19
C LEU A 425 -12.98 20.24 17.53
N ILE A 426 -12.75 19.89 18.80
CA ILE A 426 -11.49 19.25 19.24
C ILE A 426 -11.29 17.93 18.50
N SER A 427 -12.32 17.07 18.43
CA SER A 427 -12.26 15.80 17.69
C SER A 427 -11.92 16.00 16.21
N ASN A 428 -12.59 16.96 15.55
CA ASN A 428 -12.31 17.25 14.14
C ASN A 428 -10.88 17.75 13.93
N THR A 429 -10.35 18.56 14.87
CA THR A 429 -8.96 19.04 14.80
C THR A 429 -7.97 17.88 14.95
N VAL A 430 -8.21 16.97 15.89
CA VAL A 430 -7.35 15.78 16.09
C VAL A 430 -7.36 14.91 14.84
N TRP A 431 -8.52 14.67 14.22
CA TRP A 431 -8.60 13.91 12.96
C TRP A 431 -7.95 14.67 11.80
N GLY A 432 -8.08 15.99 11.75
CA GLY A 432 -7.34 16.81 10.79
C GLY A 432 -5.83 16.68 10.95
N MET A 433 -5.33 16.61 12.18
CA MET A 433 -3.90 16.36 12.45
C MET A 433 -3.50 14.95 12.00
N ASN A 434 -4.18 13.92 12.49
CA ASN A 434 -3.86 12.52 12.15
C ASN A 434 -3.81 12.30 10.64
N SER A 435 -4.69 12.94 9.87
CA SER A 435 -4.78 12.80 8.42
C SER A 435 -3.74 13.62 7.63
N ASN A 436 -3.00 14.54 8.27
CA ASN A 436 -1.99 15.38 7.63
C ASN A 436 -0.56 15.05 8.04
N TYR A 437 -0.35 14.25 9.09
CA TYR A 437 0.98 13.78 9.46
C TYR A 437 1.30 12.47 8.71
N LEU A 438 1.79 12.60 7.47
CA LEU A 438 2.04 11.50 6.53
C LEU A 438 3.43 11.59 5.87
N SER A 439 4.42 12.11 6.58
CA SER A 439 5.79 12.19 6.06
C SER A 439 6.83 12.05 7.14
#